data_a4f2426e4b905b7d78e1cec8a7cd1090
#
_entry.id   a4f2426e4b905b7d78e1cec8a7cd1090
#
_cell.length_a   1.000
_cell.length_b   1.000
_cell.length_c   1.000
_cell.angle_alpha   90.00
_cell.angle_beta   90.00
_cell.angle_gamma   90.00
#
_symmetry.space_group_name_H-M   'P 1'
#
loop_
_entity.id
_entity.type
_entity.pdbx_description
1 polymer ?
#
loop_
_entity_poly.entity_id
_entity_poly.type
_entity_poly.pdbx_seq_one_letter_code
_entity_poly.pdbx_strand_id
1 'polypeptide(L)'
;MPKFPIRNMLVAGILLMLAGDFDLALNDAMGKWLVASFSVGQVVLVRSIGSFLILGPMIAHQGAARLFHVERLGLQVVRVIATTLDTVLFYAAVVYLPLADVMSFYMAGPIYVAALSHFLLGEKVGWRRWVAIIVGFCGVLIMLKPSSAAFSLPSLFALVGSMSFAVGITLNRSLRGTSDTTLVTWQTVGAGLVAAVMAFGNWQPAAAFDYGAMLLLGPTFPKWPAA
;
A
#
# COMPACT_ATOMS: atom_id res chain seq x y z
N MET A 1 -3.75 16.22 33.96
CA MET A 1 -3.25 15.84 32.64
C MET A 1 -1.98 16.65 32.36
N PRO A 2 -0.79 16.08 32.20
CA PRO A 2 0.42 16.84 31.93
C PRO A 2 0.28 17.52 30.55
N LYS A 3 0.33 18.84 30.55
CA LYS A 3 0.40 19.65 29.31
C LYS A 3 1.78 19.46 28.70
N PHE A 4 1.91 18.52 27.78
CA PHE A 4 3.13 18.45 26.94
C PHE A 4 3.22 19.73 26.11
N PRO A 5 4.38 20.40 26.08
CA PRO A 5 4.52 21.58 25.25
C PRO A 5 4.32 21.22 23.77
N ILE A 6 3.58 22.04 23.03
CA ILE A 6 3.18 21.83 21.63
C ILE A 6 4.37 21.43 20.75
N ARG A 7 5.58 21.97 21.07
CA ARG A 7 6.84 21.62 20.37
C ARG A 7 7.20 20.14 20.52
N ASN A 8 6.97 19.53 21.68
CA ASN A 8 7.27 18.11 21.90
C ASN A 8 6.27 17.20 21.16
N MET A 9 5.02 17.62 21.03
CA MET A 9 4.03 16.90 20.23
C MET A 9 4.35 16.96 18.72
N LEU A 10 4.82 18.10 18.23
CA LEU A 10 5.23 18.25 16.83
C LEU A 10 6.43 17.36 16.52
N VAL A 11 7.47 17.40 17.38
CA VAL A 11 8.68 16.58 17.22
C VAL A 11 8.33 15.09 17.29
N ALA A 12 7.49 14.67 18.24
CA ALA A 12 7.03 13.29 18.34
C ALA A 12 6.26 12.86 17.08
N GLY A 13 5.40 13.72 16.54
CA GLY A 13 4.68 13.45 15.29
C GLY A 13 5.63 13.28 14.09
N ILE A 14 6.64 14.13 13.96
CA ILE A 14 7.66 14.02 12.90
C ILE A 14 8.46 12.73 13.05
N LEU A 15 8.91 12.40 14.25
CA LEU A 15 9.68 11.18 14.50
C LEU A 15 8.86 9.91 14.21
N LEU A 16 7.58 9.89 14.58
CA LEU A 16 6.68 8.78 14.28
C LEU A 16 6.44 8.64 12.76
N MET A 17 6.32 9.76 12.05
CA MET A 17 6.17 9.75 10.59
C MET A 17 7.43 9.19 9.93
N LEU A 18 8.61 9.67 10.32
CA LEU A 18 9.89 9.18 9.82
C LEU A 18 10.10 7.68 10.11
N ALA A 19 9.73 7.24 11.31
CA ALA A 19 9.81 5.83 11.67
C ALA A 19 8.86 4.97 10.80
N GLY A 20 7.66 5.46 10.52
CA GLY A 20 6.70 4.79 9.63
C GLY A 20 7.19 4.72 8.18
N ASP A 21 7.78 5.80 7.66
CA ASP A 21 8.35 5.82 6.31
C ASP A 21 9.57 4.89 6.20
N PHE A 22 10.41 4.85 7.25
CA PHE A 22 11.52 3.90 7.32
C PHE A 22 11.06 2.45 7.35
N ASP A 23 10.02 2.13 8.14
CA ASP A 23 9.42 0.80 8.19
C ASP A 23 8.86 0.38 6.82
N LEU A 24 8.17 1.28 6.12
CA LEU A 24 7.68 1.04 4.75
C LEU A 24 8.83 0.76 3.78
N ALA A 25 9.89 1.59 3.80
CA ALA A 25 11.05 1.40 2.92
C ALA A 25 11.77 0.06 3.20
N LEU A 26 11.90 -0.32 4.46
CA LEU A 26 12.46 -1.61 4.86
C LEU A 26 11.59 -2.77 4.38
N ASN A 27 10.27 -2.65 4.54
CA ASN A 27 9.29 -3.62 4.07
C ASN A 27 9.38 -3.82 2.55
N ASP A 28 9.49 -2.74 1.77
CA ASP A 28 9.62 -2.80 0.32
C ASP A 28 10.95 -3.44 -0.11
N ALA A 29 12.05 -3.12 0.57
CA ALA A 29 13.36 -3.71 0.30
C ALA A 29 13.38 -5.22 0.62
N MET A 30 12.81 -5.62 1.78
CA MET A 30 12.66 -7.03 2.15
C MET A 30 11.75 -7.76 1.17
N GLY A 31 10.65 -7.14 0.77
CA GLY A 31 9.73 -7.68 -0.22
C GLY A 31 10.41 -7.95 -1.55
N LYS A 32 11.21 -7.01 -2.05
CA LYS A 32 12.01 -7.21 -3.26
C LYS A 32 13.00 -8.36 -3.13
N TRP A 33 13.69 -8.45 -2.00
CA TRP A 33 14.63 -9.55 -1.75
C TRP A 33 13.94 -10.92 -1.78
N LEU A 34 12.75 -11.03 -1.18
CA LEU A 34 11.99 -12.28 -1.14
C LEU A 34 11.41 -12.67 -2.50
N VAL A 35 10.87 -11.73 -3.28
CA VAL A 35 10.34 -12.05 -4.62
C VAL A 35 11.42 -12.33 -5.66
N ALA A 36 12.70 -12.11 -5.34
CA ALA A 36 13.82 -12.56 -6.16
C ALA A 36 14.00 -14.09 -6.11
N SER A 37 13.56 -14.74 -5.01
CA SER A 37 13.73 -16.18 -4.78
C SER A 37 12.42 -16.94 -4.72
N PHE A 38 11.31 -16.29 -4.40
CA PHE A 38 10.00 -16.89 -4.19
C PHE A 38 8.94 -16.29 -5.08
N SER A 39 7.87 -17.05 -5.35
CA SER A 39 6.76 -16.54 -6.17
C SER A 39 6.03 -15.39 -5.45
N VAL A 40 5.57 -14.41 -6.22
CA VAL A 40 4.80 -13.27 -5.69
C VAL A 40 3.60 -13.75 -4.87
N GLY A 41 2.88 -14.77 -5.35
CA GLY A 41 1.75 -15.35 -4.63
C GLY A 41 2.15 -15.91 -3.25
N GLN A 42 3.26 -16.63 -3.17
CA GLN A 42 3.76 -17.19 -1.90
C GLN A 42 4.14 -16.08 -0.91
N VAL A 43 4.88 -15.07 -1.35
CA VAL A 43 5.30 -13.94 -0.50
C VAL A 43 4.09 -13.18 0.03
N VAL A 44 3.13 -12.83 -0.84
CA VAL A 44 1.93 -12.08 -0.45
C VAL A 44 1.02 -12.91 0.46
N LEU A 45 0.90 -14.23 0.23
CA LEU A 45 0.10 -15.10 1.08
C LEU A 45 0.67 -15.21 2.49
N VAL A 46 1.96 -15.52 2.62
CA VAL A 46 2.61 -15.66 3.93
C VAL A 46 2.62 -14.32 4.69
N ARG A 47 2.88 -13.22 4.00
CA ARG A 47 2.74 -11.87 4.54
C ARG A 47 1.32 -11.60 5.06
N SER A 48 0.29 -11.99 4.31
CA SER A 48 -1.10 -11.80 4.73
C SER A 48 -1.41 -12.59 6.01
N ILE A 49 -0.87 -13.80 6.13
CA ILE A 49 -0.97 -14.59 7.38
C ILE A 49 -0.24 -13.86 8.53
N GLY A 50 0.97 -13.36 8.28
CA GLY A 50 1.74 -12.60 9.25
C GLY A 50 1.00 -11.35 9.76
N SER A 51 0.26 -10.66 8.90
CA SER A 51 -0.56 -9.50 9.28
C SER A 51 -1.58 -9.83 10.36
N PHE A 52 -2.10 -11.07 10.40
CA PHE A 52 -3.05 -11.49 11.42
C PHE A 52 -2.44 -11.66 12.81
N LEU A 53 -1.11 -11.69 12.95
CA LEU A 53 -0.45 -11.67 14.27
C LEU A 53 -0.76 -10.37 15.02
N ILE A 54 -0.89 -9.25 14.30
CA ILE A 54 -1.27 -7.96 14.87
C ILE A 54 -2.78 -7.72 14.76
N LEU A 55 -3.37 -8.03 13.61
CA LEU A 55 -4.81 -7.82 13.40
C LEU A 55 -5.67 -8.73 14.29
N GLY A 56 -5.25 -9.96 14.57
CA GLY A 56 -5.98 -10.92 15.39
C GLY A 56 -6.31 -10.36 16.79
N PRO A 57 -5.33 -9.93 17.60
CA PRO A 57 -5.56 -9.29 18.88
C PRO A 57 -6.43 -8.02 18.78
N MET A 58 -6.23 -7.20 17.73
CA MET A 58 -7.03 -5.98 17.52
C MET A 58 -8.50 -6.31 17.24
N ILE A 59 -8.76 -7.32 16.41
CA ILE A 59 -10.11 -7.81 16.12
C ILE A 59 -10.77 -8.38 17.37
N ALA A 60 -10.04 -9.19 18.13
CA ALA A 60 -10.53 -9.77 19.38
C ALA A 60 -10.92 -8.67 20.39
N HIS A 61 -10.15 -7.58 20.46
CA HIS A 61 -10.40 -6.46 21.37
C HIS A 61 -11.57 -5.58 20.93
N GLN A 62 -11.73 -5.36 19.61
CA GLN A 62 -12.79 -4.51 19.06
C GLN A 62 -14.12 -5.25 18.82
N GLY A 63 -14.08 -6.58 18.79
CA GLY A 63 -15.20 -7.45 18.47
C GLY A 63 -15.35 -7.73 16.97
N ALA A 64 -15.39 -9.01 16.61
CA ALA A 64 -15.47 -9.47 15.21
C ALA A 64 -16.71 -8.95 14.45
N ALA A 65 -17.79 -8.63 15.15
CA ALA A 65 -19.01 -8.07 14.55
C ALA A 65 -18.75 -6.71 13.85
N ARG A 66 -17.77 -5.92 14.32
CA ARG A 66 -17.41 -4.64 13.70
C ARG A 66 -16.81 -4.79 12.30
N LEU A 67 -16.22 -5.94 11.97
CA LEU A 67 -15.66 -6.20 10.64
C LEU A 67 -16.71 -6.17 9.54
N PHE A 68 -17.96 -6.48 9.88
CA PHE A 68 -19.09 -6.49 8.95
C PHE A 68 -19.86 -5.16 8.92
N HIS A 69 -19.49 -4.21 9.80
CA HIS A 69 -20.12 -2.90 9.86
C HIS A 69 -19.40 -1.92 8.93
N VAL A 70 -19.72 -2.00 7.65
CA VAL A 70 -19.16 -1.15 6.59
C VAL A 70 -20.26 -0.26 6.03
N GLU A 71 -20.11 1.06 6.15
CA GLU A 71 -21.15 2.02 5.71
C GLU A 71 -21.46 1.93 4.20
N ARG A 72 -20.43 1.66 3.39
CA ARG A 72 -20.51 1.64 1.92
C ARG A 72 -19.80 0.41 1.36
N LEU A 73 -20.44 -0.74 1.42
CA LEU A 73 -19.86 -2.02 1.02
C LEU A 73 -19.30 -2.00 -0.42
N GLY A 74 -20.01 -1.37 -1.37
CA GLY A 74 -19.56 -1.28 -2.75
C GLY A 74 -18.21 -0.55 -2.89
N LEU A 75 -18.04 0.59 -2.21
CA LEU A 75 -16.77 1.31 -2.22
C LEU A 75 -15.65 0.52 -1.51
N GLN A 76 -15.99 -0.21 -0.45
CA GLN A 76 -15.04 -1.09 0.23
C GLN A 76 -14.53 -2.21 -0.67
N VAL A 77 -15.41 -2.85 -1.42
CA VAL A 77 -15.04 -3.91 -2.39
C VAL A 77 -14.12 -3.34 -3.48
N VAL A 78 -14.47 -2.19 -4.08
CA VAL A 78 -13.63 -1.53 -5.08
C VAL A 78 -12.27 -1.17 -4.49
N ARG A 79 -12.23 -0.69 -3.24
CA ARG A 79 -10.99 -0.40 -2.53
C ARG A 79 -10.14 -1.65 -2.34
N VAL A 80 -10.72 -2.76 -1.89
CA VAL A 80 -10.02 -4.04 -1.70
C VAL A 80 -9.44 -4.54 -3.03
N ILE A 81 -10.21 -4.47 -4.11
CA ILE A 81 -9.72 -4.84 -5.45
C ILE A 81 -8.54 -3.94 -5.85
N ALA A 82 -8.68 -2.63 -5.71
CA ALA A 82 -7.62 -1.68 -6.07
C ALA A 82 -6.34 -1.90 -5.26
N THR A 83 -6.44 -2.06 -3.94
CA THR A 83 -5.27 -2.26 -3.08
C THR A 83 -4.65 -3.66 -3.23
N THR A 84 -5.43 -4.67 -3.56
CA THR A 84 -4.91 -6.01 -3.88
C THR A 84 -4.18 -5.98 -5.22
N LEU A 85 -4.77 -5.33 -6.23
CA LEU A 85 -4.16 -5.16 -7.54
C LEU A 85 -2.83 -4.39 -7.43
N ASP A 86 -2.82 -3.30 -6.65
CA ASP A 86 -1.61 -2.55 -6.32
C ASP A 86 -0.52 -3.48 -5.75
N THR A 87 -0.83 -4.24 -4.69
CA THR A 87 0.14 -5.13 -4.04
C THR A 87 0.71 -6.17 -5.02
N VAL A 88 -0.15 -6.83 -5.80
CA VAL A 88 0.28 -7.85 -6.77
C VAL A 88 1.13 -7.24 -7.87
N LEU A 89 0.71 -6.12 -8.44
CA LEU A 89 1.41 -5.46 -9.54
C LEU A 89 2.72 -4.82 -9.08
N PHE A 90 2.77 -4.29 -7.85
CA PHE A 90 4.02 -3.82 -7.25
C PHE A 90 5.06 -4.93 -7.18
N TYR A 91 4.71 -6.07 -6.57
CA TYR A 91 5.63 -7.19 -6.49
C TYR A 91 5.97 -7.78 -7.87
N ALA A 92 5.02 -7.86 -8.79
CA ALA A 92 5.28 -8.29 -10.17
C ALA A 92 6.25 -7.34 -10.89
N ALA A 93 6.17 -6.03 -10.65
CA ALA A 93 7.09 -5.06 -11.22
C ALA A 93 8.50 -5.18 -10.63
N VAL A 94 8.62 -5.28 -9.29
CA VAL A 94 9.94 -5.34 -8.63
C VAL A 94 10.69 -6.65 -8.86
N VAL A 95 10.04 -7.70 -9.37
CA VAL A 95 10.73 -8.91 -9.87
C VAL A 95 11.67 -8.55 -11.01
N TYR A 96 11.24 -7.69 -11.92
CA TYR A 96 11.95 -7.38 -13.18
C TYR A 96 12.64 -6.02 -13.17
N LEU A 97 12.17 -5.06 -12.37
CA LEU A 97 12.70 -3.70 -12.31
C LEU A 97 13.45 -3.45 -11.00
N PRO A 98 14.45 -2.58 -11.00
CA PRO A 98 15.02 -2.02 -9.77
C PRO A 98 13.93 -1.36 -8.91
N LEU A 99 14.03 -1.52 -7.60
CA LEU A 99 13.05 -0.93 -6.66
C LEU A 99 12.92 0.59 -6.84
N ALA A 100 14.04 1.28 -7.10
CA ALA A 100 14.06 2.72 -7.33
C ALA A 100 13.20 3.14 -8.53
N ASP A 101 13.23 2.35 -9.62
CA ASP A 101 12.44 2.63 -10.82
C ASP A 101 10.95 2.45 -10.54
N VAL A 102 10.56 1.37 -9.83
CA VAL A 102 9.18 1.14 -9.42
C VAL A 102 8.70 2.26 -8.50
N MET A 103 9.50 2.65 -7.50
CA MET A 103 9.17 3.76 -6.59
C MET A 103 8.97 5.08 -7.31
N SER A 104 9.66 5.31 -8.44
CA SER A 104 9.48 6.53 -9.23
C SER A 104 8.05 6.65 -9.79
N PHE A 105 7.40 5.54 -10.17
CA PHE A 105 5.98 5.54 -10.54
C PHE A 105 5.08 5.87 -9.36
N TYR A 106 5.41 5.37 -8.16
CA TYR A 106 4.65 5.65 -6.93
C TYR A 106 4.83 7.09 -6.44
N MET A 107 5.97 7.75 -6.73
CA MET A 107 6.17 9.18 -6.49
C MET A 107 5.19 10.06 -7.28
N ALA A 108 4.61 9.56 -8.38
CA ALA A 108 3.51 10.22 -9.08
C ALA A 108 2.14 10.08 -8.35
N GLY A 109 2.07 9.30 -7.26
CA GLY A 109 0.86 9.05 -6.48
C GLY A 109 0.08 10.31 -6.10
N PRO A 110 0.69 11.38 -5.58
CA PRO A 110 -0.01 12.63 -5.28
C PRO A 110 -0.73 13.24 -6.49
N ILE A 111 -0.19 13.06 -7.69
CA ILE A 111 -0.75 13.50 -8.96
C ILE A 111 -2.05 12.75 -9.25
N TYR A 112 -1.98 11.41 -9.18
CA TYR A 112 -3.14 10.55 -9.39
C TYR A 112 -4.23 10.80 -8.33
N VAL A 113 -3.83 10.93 -7.06
CA VAL A 113 -4.76 11.23 -5.96
C VAL A 113 -5.46 12.57 -6.17
N ALA A 114 -4.73 13.61 -6.60
CA ALA A 114 -5.33 14.92 -6.85
C ALA A 114 -6.32 14.88 -8.03
N ALA A 115 -5.97 14.19 -9.12
CA ALA A 115 -6.85 13.98 -10.26
C ALA A 115 -8.11 13.19 -9.86
N LEU A 116 -7.92 12.04 -9.18
CA LEU A 116 -9.02 11.18 -8.71
C LEU A 116 -9.93 11.89 -7.71
N SER A 117 -9.38 12.70 -6.78
CA SER A 117 -10.18 13.49 -5.83
C SER A 117 -11.12 14.46 -6.54
N HIS A 118 -10.68 15.04 -7.66
CA HIS A 118 -11.54 15.89 -8.46
C HIS A 118 -12.73 15.14 -9.04
N PHE A 119 -12.48 13.97 -9.64
CA PHE A 119 -13.52 13.20 -10.33
C PHE A 119 -14.38 12.35 -9.38
N LEU A 120 -13.79 11.73 -8.36
CA LEU A 120 -14.49 10.80 -7.47
C LEU A 120 -15.13 11.50 -6.26
N LEU A 121 -14.49 12.55 -5.74
CA LEU A 121 -14.95 13.26 -4.53
C LEU A 121 -15.61 14.63 -4.86
N GLY A 122 -15.60 15.05 -6.13
CA GLY A 122 -16.14 16.35 -6.54
C GLY A 122 -15.35 17.54 -5.98
N GLU A 123 -14.13 17.33 -5.48
CA GLU A 123 -13.28 18.39 -4.94
C GLU A 123 -12.84 19.34 -6.08
N LYS A 124 -13.06 20.64 -5.92
CA LYS A 124 -12.58 21.62 -6.88
C LYS A 124 -11.08 21.79 -6.75
N VAL A 125 -10.33 21.15 -7.63
CA VAL A 125 -8.88 21.33 -7.73
C VAL A 125 -8.59 22.62 -8.47
N GLY A 126 -8.06 23.64 -7.77
CA GLY A 126 -7.71 24.93 -8.36
C GLY A 126 -6.57 24.80 -9.39
N TRP A 127 -6.52 25.76 -10.35
CA TRP A 127 -5.53 25.75 -11.44
C TRP A 127 -4.08 25.65 -10.98
N ARG A 128 -3.73 26.25 -9.84
CA ARG A 128 -2.38 26.16 -9.23
C ARG A 128 -1.99 24.72 -8.89
N ARG A 129 -2.93 23.92 -8.40
CA ARG A 129 -2.71 22.49 -8.14
C ARG A 129 -2.51 21.72 -9.45
N TRP A 130 -3.27 22.02 -10.48
CA TRP A 130 -3.09 21.39 -11.80
C TRP A 130 -1.71 21.69 -12.38
N VAL A 131 -1.24 22.93 -12.28
CA VAL A 131 0.12 23.31 -12.71
C VAL A 131 1.17 22.52 -11.91
N ALA A 132 1.05 22.46 -10.59
CA ALA A 132 1.98 21.68 -9.75
C ALA A 132 1.97 20.18 -10.11
N ILE A 133 0.79 19.62 -10.42
CA ILE A 133 0.61 18.25 -10.89
C ILE A 133 1.38 18.02 -12.20
N ILE A 134 1.19 18.89 -13.18
CA ILE A 134 1.84 18.78 -14.51
C ILE A 134 3.36 18.90 -14.35
N VAL A 135 3.84 19.88 -13.60
CA VAL A 135 5.28 20.06 -13.33
C VAL A 135 5.88 18.85 -12.63
N GLY A 136 5.19 18.31 -11.60
CA GLY A 136 5.62 17.11 -10.91
C GLY A 136 5.66 15.89 -11.84
N PHE A 137 4.67 15.75 -12.72
CA PHE A 137 4.63 14.67 -13.71
C PHE A 137 5.77 14.78 -14.73
N CYS A 138 6.06 15.99 -15.22
CA CYS A 138 7.22 16.23 -16.08
C CYS A 138 8.52 15.84 -15.35
N GLY A 139 8.66 16.16 -14.05
CA GLY A 139 9.80 15.73 -13.24
C GLY A 139 9.95 14.21 -13.19
N VAL A 140 8.86 13.47 -12.97
CA VAL A 140 8.85 12.01 -13.01
C VAL A 140 9.26 11.47 -14.38
N LEU A 141 8.74 12.06 -15.48
CA LEU A 141 9.12 11.66 -16.83
C LEU A 141 10.62 11.90 -17.11
N ILE A 142 11.16 13.02 -16.66
CA ILE A 142 12.62 13.32 -16.80
C ILE A 142 13.45 12.30 -16.01
N MET A 143 13.01 11.95 -14.79
CA MET A 143 13.70 10.98 -13.93
C MET A 143 13.70 9.58 -14.53
N LEU A 144 12.56 9.14 -15.06
CA LEU A 144 12.39 7.83 -15.67
C LEU A 144 13.18 7.68 -16.99
N LYS A 145 13.62 8.80 -17.61
CA LYS A 145 14.31 8.80 -18.90
C LYS A 145 13.65 7.80 -19.87
N PRO A 146 12.44 8.07 -20.39
CA PRO A 146 11.68 7.11 -21.15
C PRO A 146 12.49 6.71 -22.41
N SER A 147 13.28 5.65 -22.24
CA SER A 147 13.88 4.90 -23.35
C SER A 147 12.84 3.93 -23.89
N SER A 148 13.09 3.30 -25.03
CA SER A 148 12.22 2.24 -25.56
C SER A 148 11.94 1.12 -24.54
N ALA A 149 12.82 0.92 -23.56
CA ALA A 149 12.65 -0.01 -22.45
C ALA A 149 11.61 0.46 -21.39
N ALA A 150 11.25 1.75 -21.36
CA ALA A 150 10.23 2.28 -20.45
C ALA A 150 8.80 1.78 -20.79
N PHE A 151 8.57 1.28 -22.01
CA PHE A 151 7.33 0.63 -22.44
C PHE A 151 7.35 -0.89 -22.26
N SER A 152 8.13 -1.39 -21.31
CA SER A 152 8.15 -2.80 -20.97
C SER A 152 6.90 -3.19 -20.15
N LEU A 153 6.52 -4.47 -20.24
CA LEU A 153 5.41 -5.01 -19.42
C LEU A 153 5.58 -4.76 -17.91
N PRO A 154 6.79 -4.91 -17.32
CA PRO A 154 7.01 -4.57 -15.91
C PRO A 154 6.77 -3.09 -15.57
N SER A 155 7.11 -2.16 -16.49
CA SER A 155 6.82 -0.73 -16.29
C SER A 155 5.32 -0.46 -16.31
N LEU A 156 4.57 -1.18 -17.15
CA LEU A 156 3.12 -1.11 -17.15
C LEU A 156 2.54 -1.62 -15.82
N PHE A 157 3.10 -2.68 -15.23
CA PHE A 157 2.71 -3.15 -13.91
C PHE A 157 2.94 -2.08 -12.84
N ALA A 158 4.10 -1.42 -12.84
CA ALA A 158 4.39 -0.34 -11.90
C ALA A 158 3.43 0.85 -12.06
N LEU A 159 3.12 1.23 -13.32
CA LEU A 159 2.20 2.31 -13.61
C LEU A 159 0.78 1.99 -13.14
N VAL A 160 0.22 0.83 -13.53
CA VAL A 160 -1.14 0.43 -13.15
C VAL A 160 -1.23 0.19 -11.65
N GLY A 161 -0.18 -0.38 -11.03
CA GLY A 161 -0.07 -0.56 -9.58
C GLY A 161 -0.15 0.78 -8.85
N SER A 162 0.67 1.76 -9.24
CA SER A 162 0.67 3.10 -8.62
C SER A 162 -0.65 3.86 -8.79
N MET A 163 -1.34 3.70 -9.93
CA MET A 163 -2.69 4.23 -10.12
C MET A 163 -3.70 3.53 -9.20
N SER A 164 -3.62 2.21 -9.06
CA SER A 164 -4.46 1.42 -8.18
C SER A 164 -4.26 1.80 -6.71
N PHE A 165 -3.02 2.05 -6.30
CA PHE A 165 -2.67 2.61 -4.99
C PHE A 165 -3.35 3.96 -4.74
N ALA A 166 -3.30 4.88 -5.72
CA ALA A 166 -3.95 6.18 -5.62
C ALA A 166 -5.47 6.06 -5.49
N VAL A 167 -6.11 5.12 -6.21
CA VAL A 167 -7.53 4.80 -6.04
C VAL A 167 -7.81 4.35 -4.61
N GLY A 168 -7.01 3.41 -4.08
CA GLY A 168 -7.12 2.92 -2.70
C GLY A 168 -7.06 4.05 -1.67
N ILE A 169 -6.07 4.95 -1.77
CA ILE A 169 -5.92 6.12 -0.88
C ILE A 169 -7.12 7.07 -1.00
N THR A 170 -7.58 7.33 -2.23
CA THR A 170 -8.73 8.23 -2.46
C THR A 170 -9.99 7.66 -1.84
N LEU A 171 -10.23 6.36 -1.99
CA LEU A 171 -11.39 5.68 -1.40
C LEU A 171 -11.31 5.60 0.14
N ASN A 172 -10.11 5.53 0.74
CA ASN A 172 -9.96 5.64 2.20
C ASN A 172 -10.58 6.92 2.75
N ARG A 173 -10.50 8.04 2.00
CA ARG A 173 -11.13 9.31 2.41
C ARG A 173 -12.65 9.22 2.42
N SER A 174 -13.24 8.45 1.50
CA SER A 174 -14.70 8.23 1.43
C SER A 174 -15.22 7.26 2.49
N LEU A 175 -14.35 6.47 3.10
CA LEU A 175 -14.66 5.42 4.07
C LEU A 175 -14.22 5.79 5.50
N ARG A 176 -14.08 7.07 5.81
CA ARG A 176 -13.63 7.56 7.13
C ARG A 176 -14.51 7.12 8.31
N GLY A 177 -15.76 6.78 8.06
CA GLY A 177 -16.67 6.23 9.08
C GLY A 177 -16.42 4.75 9.42
N THR A 178 -15.64 4.04 8.60
CA THR A 178 -15.27 2.64 8.84
C THR A 178 -13.94 2.58 9.60
N SER A 179 -13.85 1.67 10.59
CA SER A 179 -12.62 1.56 11.40
C SER A 179 -11.42 1.11 10.57
N ASP A 180 -10.24 1.63 10.87
CA ASP A 180 -9.00 1.25 10.20
C ASP A 180 -8.73 -0.25 10.28
N THR A 181 -9.04 -0.87 11.42
CA THR A 181 -8.94 -2.34 11.61
C THR A 181 -9.79 -3.08 10.60
N THR A 182 -11.04 -2.64 10.36
CA THR A 182 -11.93 -3.23 9.36
C THR A 182 -11.35 -3.05 7.95
N LEU A 183 -10.91 -1.85 7.61
CA LEU A 183 -10.33 -1.55 6.29
C LEU A 183 -9.11 -2.43 6.00
N VAL A 184 -8.18 -2.52 6.94
CA VAL A 184 -6.95 -3.31 6.78
C VAL A 184 -7.27 -4.81 6.76
N THR A 185 -8.19 -5.29 7.59
CA THR A 185 -8.58 -6.72 7.60
C THR A 185 -9.16 -7.14 6.25
N TRP A 186 -10.09 -6.37 5.68
CA TRP A 186 -10.66 -6.67 4.36
C TRP A 186 -9.60 -6.67 3.27
N GLN A 187 -8.65 -5.72 3.30
CA GLN A 187 -7.53 -5.66 2.37
C GLN A 187 -6.63 -6.90 2.49
N THR A 188 -6.28 -7.28 3.72
CA THR A 188 -5.41 -8.44 4.00
C THR A 188 -6.08 -9.74 3.55
N VAL A 189 -7.38 -9.90 3.81
CA VAL A 189 -8.15 -11.06 3.35
C VAL A 189 -8.21 -11.08 1.82
N GLY A 190 -8.53 -9.96 1.17
CA GLY A 190 -8.59 -9.86 -0.28
C GLY A 190 -7.25 -10.19 -0.95
N ALA A 191 -6.16 -9.59 -0.46
CA ALA A 191 -4.81 -9.88 -0.94
C ALA A 191 -4.42 -11.34 -0.70
N GLY A 192 -4.74 -11.89 0.47
CA GLY A 192 -4.46 -13.28 0.81
C GLY A 192 -5.21 -14.28 -0.07
N LEU A 193 -6.48 -14.03 -0.40
CA LEU A 193 -7.26 -14.89 -1.30
C LEU A 193 -6.68 -14.92 -2.71
N VAL A 194 -6.35 -13.76 -3.29
CA VAL A 194 -5.73 -13.67 -4.61
C VAL A 194 -4.36 -14.34 -4.59
N ALA A 195 -3.57 -14.08 -3.55
CA ALA A 195 -2.25 -14.67 -3.38
C ALA A 195 -2.31 -16.21 -3.23
N ALA A 196 -3.33 -16.74 -2.54
CA ALA A 196 -3.53 -18.18 -2.42
C ALA A 196 -3.77 -18.84 -3.79
N VAL A 197 -4.57 -18.21 -4.65
CA VAL A 197 -4.79 -18.68 -6.03
C VAL A 197 -3.49 -18.59 -6.83
N MET A 198 -2.72 -17.50 -6.72
CA MET A 198 -1.44 -17.33 -7.43
C MET A 198 -0.35 -18.27 -6.93
N ALA A 199 -0.35 -18.62 -5.64
CA ALA A 199 0.61 -19.54 -5.04
C ALA A 199 0.33 -21.00 -5.43
N PHE A 200 -0.90 -21.30 -5.85
CA PHE A 200 -1.29 -22.66 -6.23
C PHE A 200 -0.50 -23.11 -7.46
N GLY A 201 0.28 -24.17 -7.30
CA GLY A 201 1.16 -24.71 -8.35
C GLY A 201 2.53 -24.03 -8.50
N ASN A 202 2.78 -22.90 -7.85
CA ASN A 202 4.05 -22.16 -7.90
C ASN A 202 4.72 -22.02 -6.52
N TRP A 203 4.41 -22.95 -5.61
CA TRP A 203 5.00 -22.96 -4.27
C TRP A 203 6.42 -23.43 -4.29
N GLN A 204 7.34 -22.67 -3.72
CA GLN A 204 8.74 -23.02 -3.58
C GLN A 204 9.06 -23.35 -2.12
N PRO A 205 9.82 -24.41 -1.85
CA PRO A 205 10.27 -24.71 -0.50
C PRO A 205 11.17 -23.57 0.00
N ALA A 206 10.89 -23.07 1.20
CA ALA A 206 11.61 -21.98 1.83
C ALA A 206 12.23 -22.46 3.16
N ALA A 207 13.35 -21.88 3.57
CA ALA A 207 13.92 -22.12 4.90
C ALA A 207 13.05 -21.45 5.98
N ALA A 208 13.18 -21.91 7.22
CA ALA A 208 12.44 -21.30 8.35
C ALA A 208 12.72 -19.80 8.51
N PHE A 209 13.94 -19.37 8.18
CA PHE A 209 14.32 -17.95 8.16
C PHE A 209 13.52 -17.16 7.13
N ASP A 210 13.35 -17.69 5.91
CA ASP A 210 12.63 -17.02 4.82
C ASP A 210 11.13 -16.89 5.15
N TYR A 211 10.53 -17.93 5.73
CA TYR A 211 9.15 -17.85 6.25
C TYR A 211 9.02 -16.80 7.35
N GLY A 212 9.99 -16.72 8.27
CA GLY A 212 10.05 -15.68 9.29
C GLY A 212 10.11 -14.28 8.69
N ALA A 213 10.95 -14.07 7.69
CA ALA A 213 11.06 -12.80 6.96
C ALA A 213 9.75 -12.45 6.24
N MET A 214 9.11 -13.40 5.56
CA MET A 214 7.81 -13.20 4.92
C MET A 214 6.70 -12.83 5.92
N LEU A 215 6.67 -13.48 7.08
CA LEU A 215 5.72 -13.17 8.15
C LEU A 215 5.92 -11.74 8.70
N LEU A 216 7.17 -11.30 8.83
CA LEU A 216 7.52 -9.95 9.30
C LEU A 216 7.14 -8.85 8.30
N LEU A 217 6.99 -9.15 7.01
CA LEU A 217 6.44 -8.20 6.05
C LEU A 217 4.96 -7.86 6.33
N GLY A 218 4.24 -8.71 7.04
CA GLY A 218 2.83 -8.54 7.34
C GLY A 218 2.51 -7.38 8.28
N PRO A 219 3.20 -7.28 9.44
CA PRO A 219 2.92 -6.27 10.44
C PRO A 219 3.44 -4.89 10.04
N THR A 220 2.76 -4.19 9.13
CA THR A 220 2.92 -2.73 9.06
C THR A 220 2.11 -2.12 10.20
N PHE A 221 2.75 -1.33 11.03
CA PHE A 221 2.07 -0.65 12.13
C PHE A 221 0.87 0.12 11.61
N PRO A 222 -0.36 -0.15 12.10
CA PRO A 222 -1.50 0.69 11.78
C PRO A 222 -1.14 2.11 12.22
N LYS A 223 -1.37 3.10 11.34
CA LYS A 223 -1.22 4.51 11.71
C LYS A 223 -1.96 4.69 13.03
N TRP A 224 -1.21 5.07 14.07
CA TRP A 224 -1.77 5.40 15.37
C TRP A 224 -2.90 6.40 15.17
N PRO A 225 -4.09 6.22 15.80
CA PRO A 225 -5.18 7.18 15.66
C PRO A 225 -4.64 8.54 16.05
N ALA A 226 -4.74 9.50 15.13
CA ALA A 226 -4.53 10.91 15.46
C ALA A 226 -5.57 11.25 16.52
N ALA A 227 -5.09 11.58 17.71
CA ALA A 227 -5.88 12.00 18.85
C ALA A 227 -6.60 13.31 18.56
#